data_6b677a1ad08251776246dd78dfccfa6e
#
_entry.id   6b677a1ad08251776246dd78dfccfa6e
#
_cell.length_a   1.000
_cell.length_b   1.000
_cell.length_c   1.000
_cell.angle_alpha   90.00
_cell.angle_beta   90.00
_cell.angle_gamma   90.00
#
_symmetry.space_group_name_H-M   'P 1'
#
loop_
_entity.id
_entity.type
_entity.pdbx_description
1 polymer ?
#
loop_
_entity_poly.entity_id
_entity_poly.type
_entity_poly.pdbx_seq_one_letter_code
_entity_poly.pdbx_strand_id
1 'polypeptide(L)'
;IFCLGGSTVQGRPYAIETSFTTWLELSLQAADPTRDWQVVNCGGISYASYRLVPILDEVLQYEPDLIILYTGHNEFLEDRSYKAIKQRSELLNMALEAAARFRTFNVARSAYLHDSQSDEPDRELLPEEVQARLDYRGGLDKYRRDPQWHAGVVRHFQLNLQRMISRCKLA
;
A
#
# COMPACT_ATOMS: atom_id res chain seq x y z
N ILE A 1 -14.94 11.28 1.64
CA ILE A 1 -14.24 10.56 0.56
C ILE A 1 -12.82 10.24 1.03
N PHE A 2 -12.35 9.01 0.85
CA PHE A 2 -10.97 8.64 1.15
C PHE A 2 -10.22 8.25 -0.12
N CYS A 3 -9.02 8.81 -0.33
CA CYS A 3 -8.19 8.56 -1.51
C CYS A 3 -6.95 7.76 -1.10
N LEU A 4 -6.86 6.51 -1.53
CA LEU A 4 -5.76 5.59 -1.21
C LEU A 4 -4.84 5.40 -2.41
N GLY A 5 -3.54 5.44 -2.17
CA GLY A 5 -2.57 5.19 -3.24
C GLY A 5 -1.14 5.49 -2.87
N GLY A 6 -0.29 5.60 -3.87
CA GLY A 6 1.14 5.86 -3.73
C GLY A 6 1.47 7.34 -3.58
N SER A 7 2.72 7.68 -3.87
CA SER A 7 3.25 9.05 -3.81
C SER A 7 2.47 10.05 -4.67
N THR A 8 1.86 9.62 -5.76
CA THR A 8 1.01 10.46 -6.62
C THR A 8 -0.24 10.93 -5.88
N VAL A 9 -0.87 10.05 -5.09
CA VAL A 9 -2.01 10.43 -4.22
C VAL A 9 -1.54 11.36 -3.12
N GLN A 10 -0.38 11.08 -2.52
CA GLN A 10 0.20 11.94 -1.49
C GLN A 10 0.47 13.37 -1.98
N GLY A 11 0.73 13.56 -3.28
CA GLY A 11 1.00 14.88 -3.88
C GLY A 11 2.42 15.08 -4.40
N ARG A 12 3.29 14.05 -4.33
CA ARG A 12 4.68 14.14 -4.83
C ARG A 12 4.73 14.40 -6.36
N PRO A 13 5.70 15.19 -6.84
CA PRO A 13 6.86 15.74 -6.15
C PRO A 13 6.58 17.05 -5.39
N TYR A 14 5.34 17.49 -5.36
CA TYR A 14 4.91 18.71 -4.67
C TYR A 14 4.44 18.44 -3.24
N ALA A 15 3.77 19.39 -2.62
CA ALA A 15 3.21 19.28 -1.28
C ALA A 15 1.81 18.63 -1.30
N ILE A 16 1.38 18.09 -0.15
CA ILE A 16 0.04 17.48 0.01
C ILE A 16 -1.05 18.49 -0.31
N GLU A 17 -0.85 19.75 0.03
CA GLU A 17 -1.79 20.85 -0.20
C GLU A 17 -2.08 21.09 -1.68
N THR A 18 -1.19 20.67 -2.56
CA THR A 18 -1.37 20.75 -4.02
C THR A 18 -1.71 19.42 -4.68
N SER A 19 -2.01 18.39 -3.87
CA SER A 19 -2.44 17.08 -4.38
C SER A 19 -3.81 17.15 -5.05
N PHE A 20 -4.11 16.17 -5.90
CA PHE A 20 -5.42 16.11 -6.54
C PHE A 20 -6.56 15.97 -5.51
N THR A 21 -6.31 15.43 -4.33
CA THR A 21 -7.31 15.27 -3.27
C THR A 21 -7.79 16.62 -2.76
N THR A 22 -6.88 17.58 -2.57
CA THR A 22 -7.20 18.94 -2.19
C THR A 22 -8.03 19.64 -3.29
N TRP A 23 -7.62 19.50 -4.56
CA TRP A 23 -8.37 20.05 -5.68
C TRP A 23 -9.74 19.41 -5.84
N LEU A 24 -9.86 18.10 -5.57
CA LEU A 24 -11.15 17.40 -5.58
C LEU A 24 -12.09 17.98 -4.52
N GLU A 25 -11.61 18.15 -3.28
CA GLU A 25 -12.40 18.74 -2.20
C GLU A 25 -12.88 20.14 -2.55
N LEU A 26 -11.98 21.03 -2.98
CA LEU A 26 -12.34 22.39 -3.39
C LEU A 26 -13.35 22.41 -4.55
N SER A 27 -13.19 21.49 -5.52
CA SER A 27 -14.09 21.39 -6.66
C SER A 27 -15.49 20.92 -6.24
N LEU A 28 -15.57 19.95 -5.32
CA LEU A 28 -16.84 19.45 -4.82
C LEU A 28 -17.55 20.50 -3.97
N GLN A 29 -16.83 21.23 -3.10
CA GLN A 29 -17.37 22.33 -2.31
C GLN A 29 -17.91 23.47 -3.19
N ALA A 30 -17.21 23.77 -4.30
CA ALA A 30 -17.66 24.76 -5.27
C ALA A 30 -18.89 24.30 -6.07
N ALA A 31 -18.97 23.00 -6.40
CA ALA A 31 -20.08 22.42 -7.17
C ALA A 31 -21.35 22.24 -6.35
N ASP A 32 -21.22 21.84 -5.08
CA ASP A 32 -22.36 21.66 -4.17
C ASP A 32 -21.99 22.19 -2.76
N PRO A 33 -22.17 23.49 -2.52
CA PRO A 33 -21.89 24.12 -1.24
C PRO A 33 -22.90 23.77 -0.14
N THR A 34 -23.92 22.99 -0.43
CA THR A 34 -24.94 22.57 0.55
C THR A 34 -24.47 21.37 1.38
N ARG A 35 -23.39 20.70 0.94
CA ARG A 35 -22.79 19.56 1.62
C ARG A 35 -21.43 19.92 2.20
N ASP A 36 -21.10 19.28 3.31
CA ASP A 36 -19.77 19.32 3.90
C ASP A 36 -18.90 18.22 3.28
N TRP A 37 -18.11 18.60 2.27
CA TRP A 37 -17.23 17.68 1.57
C TRP A 37 -15.89 17.57 2.28
N GLN A 38 -15.50 16.34 2.60
CA GLN A 38 -14.19 16.02 3.18
C GLN A 38 -13.48 14.99 2.29
N VAL A 39 -12.27 15.31 1.83
CA VAL A 39 -11.46 14.41 1.02
C VAL A 39 -10.15 14.12 1.74
N VAL A 40 -10.08 12.94 2.33
CA VAL A 40 -8.93 12.49 3.13
C VAL A 40 -7.88 11.86 2.23
N ASN A 41 -6.66 12.39 2.30
CA ASN A 41 -5.51 11.87 1.56
C ASN A 41 -4.83 10.75 2.36
N CYS A 42 -4.96 9.52 1.90
CA CYS A 42 -4.30 8.33 2.45
C CYS A 42 -3.17 7.83 1.52
N GLY A 43 -2.53 8.74 0.78
CA GLY A 43 -1.38 8.43 -0.07
C GLY A 43 -0.10 8.30 0.73
N GLY A 44 0.79 7.40 0.30
CA GLY A 44 2.10 7.22 0.91
C GLY A 44 3.20 6.93 -0.12
N ILE A 45 4.44 7.29 0.21
CA ILE A 45 5.59 7.06 -0.67
C ILE A 45 5.74 5.56 -0.91
N SER A 46 5.91 5.19 -2.16
CA SER A 46 6.14 3.80 -2.61
C SER A 46 5.04 2.80 -2.20
N TYR A 47 3.84 3.26 -1.84
CA TYR A 47 2.76 2.33 -1.50
C TYR A 47 2.32 1.53 -2.72
N ALA A 48 2.49 0.21 -2.63
CA ALA A 48 1.89 -0.77 -3.51
C ALA A 48 0.61 -1.34 -2.88
N SER A 49 -0.18 -2.08 -3.65
CA SER A 49 -1.52 -2.53 -3.25
C SER A 49 -1.55 -3.29 -1.91
N TYR A 50 -0.53 -4.10 -1.60
CA TYR A 50 -0.49 -4.85 -0.34
C TYR A 50 -0.43 -3.97 0.91
N ARG A 51 0.11 -2.74 0.80
CA ARG A 51 0.10 -1.76 1.88
C ARG A 51 -1.23 -1.05 2.01
N LEU A 52 -1.97 -0.92 0.91
CA LEU A 52 -3.27 -0.26 0.90
C LEU A 52 -4.36 -1.12 1.55
N VAL A 53 -4.22 -2.45 1.54
CA VAL A 53 -5.21 -3.35 2.15
C VAL A 53 -5.44 -3.06 3.64
N PRO A 54 -4.42 -3.02 4.52
CA PRO A 54 -4.63 -2.69 5.94
C PRO A 54 -5.08 -1.24 6.16
N ILE A 55 -4.66 -0.29 5.31
CA ILE A 55 -5.12 1.09 5.39
C ILE A 55 -6.62 1.16 5.07
N LEU A 56 -7.08 0.43 4.05
CA LEU A 56 -8.49 0.34 3.74
C LEU A 56 -9.31 -0.25 4.90
N ASP A 57 -8.81 -1.28 5.58
CA ASP A 57 -9.49 -1.86 6.75
C ASP A 57 -9.71 -0.84 7.86
N GLU A 58 -8.75 0.05 8.06
CA GLU A 58 -8.88 1.15 9.02
C GLU A 58 -9.86 2.21 8.52
N VAL A 59 -9.73 2.63 7.26
CA VAL A 59 -10.57 3.64 6.63
C VAL A 59 -12.05 3.26 6.64
N LEU A 60 -12.38 1.99 6.43
CA LEU A 60 -13.77 1.52 6.44
C LEU A 60 -14.45 1.66 7.82
N GLN A 61 -13.69 1.79 8.90
CA GLN A 61 -14.25 2.04 10.24
C GLN A 61 -14.83 3.46 10.40
N TYR A 62 -14.49 4.37 9.48
CA TYR A 62 -14.99 5.76 9.45
C TYR A 62 -16.21 5.92 8.54
N GLU A 63 -16.83 4.83 8.08
CA GLU A 63 -18.06 4.82 7.27
C GLU A 63 -17.98 5.76 6.04
N PRO A 64 -16.97 5.58 5.15
CA PRO A 64 -16.76 6.47 4.02
C PRO A 64 -17.87 6.35 2.98
N ASP A 65 -18.38 7.47 2.45
CA ASP A 65 -19.31 7.47 1.31
C ASP A 65 -18.66 7.02 0.01
N LEU A 66 -17.35 7.28 -0.15
CA LEU A 66 -16.62 6.95 -1.37
C LEU A 66 -15.15 6.63 -1.06
N ILE A 67 -14.67 5.57 -1.68
CA ILE A 67 -13.24 5.21 -1.71
C ILE A 67 -12.70 5.38 -3.12
N ILE A 68 -11.61 6.14 -3.26
CA ILE A 68 -10.85 6.28 -4.51
C ILE A 68 -9.54 5.53 -4.36
N LEU A 69 -9.34 4.50 -5.20
CA LEU A 69 -8.08 3.74 -5.28
C LEU A 69 -7.29 4.19 -6.51
N TYR A 70 -6.14 4.82 -6.29
CA TYR A 70 -5.21 5.19 -7.36
C TYR A 70 -3.86 4.53 -7.12
N THR A 71 -3.72 3.31 -7.62
CA THR A 71 -2.56 2.44 -7.39
C THR A 71 -2.23 1.60 -8.63
N GLY A 72 -1.07 0.93 -8.60
CA GLY A 72 -0.61 0.03 -9.67
C GLY A 72 0.82 0.31 -10.13
N HIS A 73 1.25 1.57 -10.15
CA HIS A 73 2.59 1.94 -10.63
C HIS A 73 3.73 1.48 -9.70
N ASN A 74 3.49 1.34 -8.39
CA ASN A 74 4.50 0.90 -7.44
C ASN A 74 4.64 -0.63 -7.34
N GLU A 75 3.73 -1.40 -7.93
CA GLU A 75 3.74 -2.87 -7.86
C GLU A 75 5.04 -3.48 -8.39
N PHE A 76 5.61 -2.88 -9.42
CA PHE A 76 6.84 -3.32 -10.07
C PHE A 76 8.10 -2.66 -9.49
N LEU A 77 7.96 -1.55 -8.79
CA LEU A 77 9.08 -0.80 -8.23
C LEU A 77 9.48 -1.32 -6.86
N GLU A 78 8.51 -1.81 -6.09
CA GLU A 78 8.72 -2.26 -4.71
C GLU A 78 9.11 -3.74 -4.66
N ASP A 79 10.38 -4.06 -4.91
CA ASP A 79 10.87 -5.45 -5.01
C ASP A 79 11.05 -6.12 -3.63
N ARG A 80 11.36 -5.38 -2.57
CA ARG A 80 11.71 -5.93 -1.25
C ARG A 80 10.59 -6.74 -0.59
N SER A 81 9.39 -6.23 -0.65
CA SER A 81 8.24 -6.83 0.04
C SER A 81 7.63 -7.96 -0.77
N TYR A 82 7.77 -7.93 -2.09
CA TYR A 82 7.18 -8.92 -2.97
C TYR A 82 7.82 -10.31 -2.89
N LYS A 83 9.14 -10.40 -2.69
CA LYS A 83 9.81 -11.71 -2.58
C LYS A 83 9.28 -12.55 -1.44
N ALA A 84 9.18 -11.95 -0.25
CA ALA A 84 8.70 -12.66 0.95
C ALA A 84 7.22 -13.02 0.86
N ILE A 85 6.40 -12.16 0.27
CA ILE A 85 4.94 -12.37 0.15
C ILE A 85 4.62 -13.40 -0.94
N LYS A 86 5.33 -13.37 -2.08
CA LYS A 86 5.17 -14.34 -3.17
C LYS A 86 5.58 -15.77 -2.80
N GLN A 87 6.54 -15.93 -1.91
CA GLN A 87 6.99 -17.24 -1.46
C GLN A 87 6.02 -17.90 -0.48
N ARG A 88 5.06 -17.14 0.08
CA ARG A 88 4.04 -17.68 0.98
C ARG A 88 2.84 -18.17 0.17
N SER A 89 2.31 -19.32 0.58
CA SER A 89 1.04 -19.80 0.01
C SER A 89 -0.09 -18.80 0.32
N GLU A 90 -1.03 -18.67 -0.59
CA GLU A 90 -2.18 -17.78 -0.45
C GLU A 90 -2.99 -18.10 0.83
N LEU A 91 -3.15 -19.39 1.14
CA LEU A 91 -3.78 -19.87 2.37
C LEU A 91 -3.03 -19.42 3.62
N LEU A 92 -1.69 -19.42 3.59
CA LEU A 92 -0.88 -18.96 4.71
C LEU A 92 -1.03 -17.44 4.92
N ASN A 93 -1.08 -16.66 3.85
CA ASN A 93 -1.30 -15.22 3.94
C ASN A 93 -2.68 -14.90 4.54
N MET A 94 -3.73 -15.59 4.10
CA MET A 94 -5.08 -15.45 4.68
C MET A 94 -5.13 -15.85 6.16
N ALA A 95 -4.46 -16.95 6.52
CA ALA A 95 -4.39 -17.39 7.91
C ALA A 95 -3.63 -16.39 8.81
N LEU A 96 -2.52 -15.83 8.32
CA LEU A 96 -1.76 -14.81 9.04
C LEU A 96 -2.54 -13.49 9.20
N GLU A 97 -3.31 -13.09 8.18
CA GLU A 97 -4.20 -11.93 8.26
C GLU A 97 -5.31 -12.14 9.28
N ALA A 98 -5.94 -13.31 9.26
CA ALA A 98 -6.95 -13.67 10.26
C ALA A 98 -6.36 -13.69 11.68
N ALA A 99 -5.17 -14.26 11.85
CA ALA A 99 -4.47 -14.31 13.13
C ALA A 99 -4.04 -12.91 13.62
N ALA A 100 -3.67 -12.01 12.71
CA ALA A 100 -3.27 -10.63 13.03
C ALA A 100 -4.39 -9.79 13.66
N ARG A 101 -5.65 -10.22 13.56
CA ARG A 101 -6.80 -9.60 14.26
C ARG A 101 -6.75 -9.86 15.77
N PHE A 102 -6.01 -10.85 16.22
CA PHE A 102 -5.89 -11.17 17.65
C PHE A 102 -4.67 -10.47 18.26
N ARG A 103 -4.92 -9.67 19.30
CA ARG A 103 -3.88 -8.90 20.00
C ARG A 103 -2.77 -9.80 20.57
N THR A 104 -3.14 -10.97 21.06
CA THR A 104 -2.21 -12.00 21.58
C THR A 104 -1.25 -12.53 20.51
N PHE A 105 -1.75 -12.74 19.29
CA PHE A 105 -0.92 -13.16 18.16
C PHE A 105 0.10 -12.07 17.75
N ASN A 106 -0.32 -10.81 17.75
CA ASN A 106 0.57 -9.69 17.41
C ASN A 106 1.67 -9.52 18.46
N VAL A 107 1.37 -9.69 19.73
CA VAL A 107 2.37 -9.66 20.82
C VAL A 107 3.35 -10.83 20.69
N ALA A 108 2.87 -12.05 20.50
CA ALA A 108 3.70 -13.23 20.32
C ALA A 108 4.59 -13.12 19.06
N ARG A 109 4.03 -12.62 17.97
CA ARG A 109 4.77 -12.37 16.72
C ARG A 109 5.84 -11.31 16.90
N SER A 110 5.53 -10.22 17.59
CA SER A 110 6.49 -9.15 17.89
C SER A 110 7.65 -9.66 18.75
N ALA A 111 7.36 -10.45 19.79
CA ALA A 111 8.38 -11.07 20.63
C ALA A 111 9.26 -12.03 19.84
N TYR A 112 8.67 -12.91 19.01
CA TYR A 112 9.42 -13.85 18.17
C TYR A 112 10.31 -13.14 17.13
N LEU A 113 9.80 -12.07 16.49
CA LEU A 113 10.58 -11.29 15.53
C LEU A 113 11.68 -10.49 16.20
N HIS A 114 11.48 -10.05 17.43
CA HIS A 114 12.50 -9.33 18.21
C HIS A 114 13.67 -10.26 18.59
N ASP A 115 13.37 -11.48 18.99
CA ASP A 115 14.38 -12.50 19.30
C ASP A 115 15.17 -12.96 18.06
N SER A 116 14.50 -13.02 16.90
CA SER A 116 15.13 -13.38 15.61
C SER A 116 15.96 -12.25 14.98
N GLN A 117 15.90 -11.03 15.50
CA GLN A 117 16.61 -9.86 14.99
C GLN A 117 17.96 -9.60 15.69
N SER A 118 18.29 -10.36 16.70
CA SER A 118 19.55 -10.19 17.45
C SER A 118 20.81 -10.55 16.65
N ASP A 119 20.67 -11.18 15.48
CA ASP A 119 21.79 -11.62 14.64
C ASP A 119 21.88 -10.92 13.25
N GLU A 120 21.06 -9.91 12.95
CA GLU A 120 21.26 -9.13 11.73
C GLU A 120 22.23 -7.96 11.99
N PRO A 121 23.35 -7.87 11.24
CA PRO A 121 24.24 -6.74 11.34
C PRO A 121 23.52 -5.47 10.87
N ASP A 122 23.57 -4.46 11.72
CA ASP A 122 23.29 -3.03 11.45
C ASP A 122 22.12 -2.79 10.47
N ARG A 123 20.92 -2.75 11.02
CA ARG A 123 19.77 -2.25 10.25
C ARG A 123 20.05 -0.79 9.90
N GLU A 124 20.55 -0.55 8.71
CA GLU A 124 20.40 0.76 8.10
C GLU A 124 18.95 1.19 8.28
N LEU A 125 18.75 2.31 8.95
CA LEU A 125 17.46 3.00 9.01
C LEU A 125 16.89 2.97 7.59
N LEU A 126 15.73 2.34 7.42
CA LEU A 126 15.06 2.30 6.13
C LEU A 126 14.98 3.74 5.63
N PRO A 127 15.55 4.07 4.46
CA PRO A 127 15.40 5.40 3.91
C PRO A 127 13.90 5.72 3.84
N GLU A 128 13.54 6.97 4.06
CA GLU A 128 12.13 7.42 4.01
C GLU A 128 11.45 6.99 2.70
N GLU A 129 12.24 6.80 1.65
CA GLU A 129 11.81 6.26 0.36
C GLU A 129 12.38 4.86 0.16
N VAL A 130 11.51 3.91 -0.19
CA VAL A 130 11.93 2.58 -0.61
C VAL A 130 12.70 2.72 -1.92
N GLN A 131 13.94 2.19 -1.98
CA GLN A 131 14.71 2.19 -3.21
C GLN A 131 13.96 1.43 -4.30
N ALA A 132 13.60 2.14 -5.36
CA ALA A 132 12.98 1.54 -6.53
C ALA A 132 14.01 0.67 -7.27
N ARG A 133 13.52 -0.39 -7.93
CA ARG A 133 14.38 -1.29 -8.72
C ARG A 133 15.13 -0.56 -9.84
N LEU A 134 14.60 0.56 -10.32
CA LEU A 134 15.22 1.42 -11.34
C LEU A 134 16.40 2.25 -10.80
N ASP A 135 16.51 2.40 -9.47
CA ASP A 135 17.61 3.15 -8.83
C ASP A 135 18.88 2.29 -8.66
N TYR A 136 18.85 1.03 -9.12
CA TYR A 136 20.02 0.19 -9.12
C TYR A 136 21.15 0.80 -9.97
N ARG A 137 22.35 0.87 -9.38
CA ARG A 137 23.56 1.28 -10.09
C ARG A 137 23.76 0.42 -11.34
N GLY A 138 23.62 1.02 -12.52
CA GLY A 138 23.66 0.36 -13.82
C GLY A 138 22.38 0.57 -14.65
N GLY A 139 21.37 1.23 -14.09
CA GLY A 139 20.21 1.72 -14.80
C GLY A 139 19.50 0.64 -15.65
N LEU A 140 18.88 1.09 -16.72
CA LEU A 140 18.10 0.24 -17.65
C LEU A 140 18.94 -0.83 -18.36
N ASP A 141 20.26 -0.66 -18.49
CA ASP A 141 21.15 -1.62 -19.16
C ASP A 141 21.22 -2.98 -18.45
N LYS A 142 20.95 -3.00 -17.15
CA LYS A 142 20.87 -4.24 -16.37
C LYS A 142 19.46 -4.80 -16.24
N TYR A 143 18.47 -4.09 -16.74
CA TYR A 143 17.08 -4.53 -16.68
C TYR A 143 16.83 -5.66 -17.67
N ARG A 144 16.54 -6.84 -17.15
CA ARG A 144 16.13 -7.98 -17.95
C ARG A 144 14.65 -8.24 -17.74
N ARG A 145 13.95 -8.44 -18.85
CA ARG A 145 12.53 -8.82 -18.81
C ARG A 145 12.40 -10.21 -18.19
N ASP A 146 11.69 -10.31 -17.10
CA ASP A 146 11.38 -11.56 -16.39
C ASP A 146 9.85 -11.79 -16.46
N PRO A 147 9.36 -12.63 -17.40
CA PRO A 147 7.93 -12.87 -17.56
C PRO A 147 7.30 -13.56 -16.34
N GLN A 148 8.03 -14.41 -15.62
CA GLN A 148 7.50 -15.11 -14.45
C GLN A 148 7.33 -14.14 -13.28
N TRP A 149 8.32 -13.30 -13.04
CA TRP A 149 8.24 -12.24 -12.05
C TRP A 149 7.10 -11.26 -12.38
N HIS A 150 6.99 -10.83 -13.64
CA HIS A 150 5.92 -9.96 -14.11
C HIS A 150 4.54 -10.57 -13.82
N ALA A 151 4.33 -11.82 -14.24
CA ALA A 151 3.06 -12.51 -14.01
C ALA A 151 2.73 -12.65 -12.50
N GLY A 152 3.76 -12.88 -11.67
CA GLY A 152 3.61 -12.93 -10.22
C GLY A 152 3.17 -11.60 -9.62
N VAL A 153 3.75 -10.47 -10.06
CA VAL A 153 3.36 -9.12 -9.62
C VAL A 153 1.92 -8.82 -10.00
N VAL A 154 1.56 -9.05 -11.26
CA VAL A 154 0.18 -8.82 -11.76
C VAL A 154 -0.84 -9.64 -10.98
N ARG A 155 -0.57 -10.93 -10.75
CA ARG A 155 -1.47 -11.79 -9.98
C ARG A 155 -1.66 -11.28 -8.55
N HIS A 156 -0.58 -10.87 -7.89
CA HIS A 156 -0.64 -10.33 -6.54
C HIS A 156 -1.42 -9.02 -6.48
N PHE A 157 -1.21 -8.14 -7.45
CA PHE A 157 -1.98 -6.91 -7.58
C PHE A 157 -3.48 -7.18 -7.75
N GLN A 158 -3.84 -8.10 -8.67
CA GLN A 158 -5.23 -8.50 -8.89
C GLN A 158 -5.87 -9.03 -7.60
N LEU A 159 -5.17 -9.89 -6.86
CA LEU A 159 -5.65 -10.43 -5.59
C LEU A 159 -5.94 -9.31 -4.57
N ASN A 160 -4.99 -8.41 -4.37
CA ASN A 160 -5.18 -7.31 -3.43
C ASN A 160 -6.31 -6.37 -3.87
N LEU A 161 -6.42 -6.08 -5.15
CA LEU A 161 -7.51 -5.25 -5.68
C LEU A 161 -8.87 -5.91 -5.45
N GLN A 162 -9.00 -7.21 -5.74
CA GLN A 162 -10.23 -7.97 -5.46
C GLN A 162 -10.60 -7.97 -3.98
N ARG A 163 -9.61 -8.11 -3.08
CA ARG A 163 -9.80 -8.02 -1.62
C ARG A 163 -10.33 -6.66 -1.21
N MET A 164 -9.71 -5.58 -1.71
CA MET A 164 -10.14 -4.22 -1.39
C MET A 164 -11.57 -3.96 -1.88
N ILE A 165 -11.89 -4.34 -3.12
CA ILE A 165 -13.24 -4.20 -3.68
C ILE A 165 -14.26 -5.00 -2.87
N SER A 166 -13.93 -6.24 -2.49
CA SER A 166 -14.84 -7.08 -1.69
C SER A 166 -15.11 -6.48 -0.32
N ARG A 167 -14.10 -5.90 0.33
CA ARG A 167 -14.25 -5.23 1.62
C ARG A 167 -15.13 -3.99 1.54
N CYS A 168 -14.94 -3.15 0.52
CA CYS A 168 -15.80 -1.99 0.29
C CYS A 168 -17.28 -2.37 0.02
N LYS A 169 -17.54 -3.55 -0.55
CA LYS A 169 -18.91 -4.03 -0.80
C LYS A 169 -19.58 -4.61 0.43
N LEU A 170 -18.83 -4.99 1.44
CA LEU A 170 -19.33 -5.58 2.68
C LEU A 170 -19.51 -4.55 3.80
N ALA A 171 -18.87 -3.40 3.68
CA ALA A 171 -19.02 -2.26 4.57
C ALA A 171 -20.19 -1.38 4.12
#